data_a2920d9434e3ae98eea5e3433845982d
#
_entry.id   a2920d9434e3ae98eea5e3433845982d
#
_cell.length_a   1.000
_cell.length_b   1.000
_cell.length_c   1.000
_cell.angle_alpha   90.00
_cell.angle_beta   90.00
_cell.angle_gamma   90.00
#
_symmetry.space_group_name_H-M   'P 1'
#
loop_
_entity.id
_entity.type
_entity.pdbx_description
1 polymer ?
#
loop_
_entity_poly.entity_id
_entity_poly.type
_entity_poly.pdbx_seq_one_letter_code
_entity_poly.pdbx_strand_id
1 'polypeptide(L)'
;MILTFFLLSLAVFFLGQWTNGWTTMHLFCVYRSSPKDPLFYVRLFGHVLGHASWDHFLNNMLLLLVIGPPMEEKYGSIPLLEGIVFTALVSGVLQCALFPRTALLGASGIVFMLIMLASLSGFSGGIPVTMLLVAALYLGQQVYDILFVHDNVANFMHIVGGICGTGFGYVYA
;
A
#
# COMPACT_ATOMS: atom_id res chain seq x y z
N MET A 1 10.84 11.71 -3.29
CA MET A 1 9.72 11.25 -2.45
C MET A 1 9.79 9.74 -2.20
N ILE A 2 9.92 8.88 -3.22
CA ILE A 2 10.04 7.41 -3.07
C ILE A 2 11.21 7.01 -2.16
N LEU A 3 12.40 7.60 -2.36
CA LEU A 3 13.53 7.33 -1.48
C LEU A 3 13.25 7.74 -0.02
N THR A 4 12.55 8.85 0.20
CA THR A 4 12.13 9.29 1.53
C THR A 4 11.18 8.29 2.18
N PHE A 5 10.20 7.77 1.42
CA PHE A 5 9.29 6.73 1.90
C PHE A 5 10.05 5.45 2.30
N PHE A 6 11.00 5.01 1.47
CA PHE A 6 11.87 3.88 1.78
C PHE A 6 12.66 4.11 3.09
N LEU A 7 13.33 5.27 3.22
CA LEU A 7 14.13 5.57 4.42
C LEU A 7 13.26 5.68 5.68
N LEU A 8 12.06 6.24 5.59
CA LEU A 8 11.10 6.26 6.70
C LEU A 8 10.65 4.85 7.08
N SER A 9 10.32 4.01 6.10
CA SER A 9 9.94 2.62 6.34
C SER A 9 11.08 1.82 7.00
N LEU A 10 12.33 2.05 6.56
CA LEU A 10 13.52 1.44 7.14
C LEU A 10 13.71 1.88 8.60
N ALA A 11 13.60 3.18 8.87
CA ALA A 11 13.70 3.72 10.23
C ALA A 11 12.60 3.16 11.14
N VAL A 12 11.35 3.10 10.65
CA VAL A 12 10.21 2.51 11.37
C VAL A 12 10.44 1.03 11.65
N PHE A 13 10.98 0.28 10.68
CA PHE A 13 11.30 -1.13 10.87
C PHE A 13 12.33 -1.34 11.98
N PHE A 14 13.45 -0.62 11.95
CA PHE A 14 14.48 -0.72 13.02
C PHE A 14 13.97 -0.25 14.37
N LEU A 15 13.14 0.81 14.40
CA LEU A 15 12.49 1.26 15.64
C LEU A 15 11.58 0.16 16.20
N GLY A 16 10.86 -0.55 15.34
CA GLY A 16 10.07 -1.72 15.70
C GLY A 16 10.91 -2.84 16.31
N GLN A 17 12.05 -3.16 15.70
CA GLN A 17 12.98 -4.16 16.24
C GLN A 17 13.53 -3.74 17.61
N TRP A 18 13.96 -2.49 17.74
CA TRP A 18 14.51 -1.96 18.99
C TRP A 18 13.50 -1.95 20.16
N THR A 19 12.22 -1.72 19.84
CA THR A 19 11.14 -1.68 20.84
C THR A 19 10.42 -3.02 21.02
N ASN A 20 10.99 -4.13 20.53
CA ASN A 20 10.36 -5.47 20.55
C ASN A 20 8.93 -5.46 20.00
N GLY A 21 8.70 -4.74 18.90
CA GLY A 21 7.41 -4.66 18.19
C GLY A 21 6.43 -3.65 18.79
N TRP A 22 6.73 -3.01 19.90
CA TRP A 22 5.79 -2.09 20.54
C TRP A 22 5.40 -0.93 19.62
N THR A 23 6.38 -0.24 19.02
CA THR A 23 6.09 0.87 18.10
C THR A 23 5.36 0.42 16.85
N THR A 24 5.73 -0.75 16.30
CA THR A 24 5.05 -1.34 15.15
C THR A 24 3.56 -1.52 15.44
N MET A 25 3.21 -2.14 16.55
CA MET A 25 1.82 -2.41 16.90
C MET A 25 1.03 -1.16 17.32
N HIS A 26 1.66 -0.20 18.01
CA HIS A 26 0.92 0.94 18.56
C HIS A 26 0.88 2.16 17.64
N LEU A 27 1.85 2.30 16.71
CA LEU A 27 1.97 3.48 15.85
C LEU A 27 1.85 3.15 14.35
N PHE A 28 2.33 1.98 13.92
CA PHE A 28 2.47 1.60 12.52
C PHE A 28 1.70 0.35 12.13
N CYS A 29 0.59 0.10 12.82
CA CYS A 29 -0.34 -0.99 12.53
C CYS A 29 -1.76 -0.48 12.73
N VAL A 30 -2.61 -0.50 11.68
CA VAL A 30 -3.99 -0.02 11.76
C VAL A 30 -4.93 -1.14 12.14
N TYR A 31 -5.75 -0.87 13.13
CA TYR A 31 -6.83 -1.72 13.64
C TYR A 31 -7.97 -0.87 14.18
N ARG A 32 -9.14 -1.47 14.33
CA ARG A 32 -10.32 -0.75 14.83
C ARG A 32 -10.10 -0.29 16.28
N SER A 33 -10.12 1.02 16.49
CA SER A 33 -10.01 1.66 17.80
C SER A 33 -10.89 2.91 17.86
N SER A 34 -10.95 3.56 19.03
CA SER A 34 -11.77 4.74 19.21
C SER A 34 -11.23 5.92 18.39
N PRO A 35 -12.08 6.64 17.62
CA PRO A 35 -11.68 7.90 16.98
C PRO A 35 -11.31 9.03 17.97
N LYS A 36 -11.57 8.85 19.27
CA LYS A 36 -11.13 9.77 20.32
C LYS A 36 -9.67 9.55 20.71
N ASP A 37 -9.07 8.42 20.33
CA ASP A 37 -7.65 8.14 20.53
C ASP A 37 -6.83 8.84 19.43
N PRO A 38 -5.93 9.80 19.77
CA PRO A 38 -5.08 10.46 18.76
C PRO A 38 -4.23 9.47 17.96
N LEU A 39 -3.82 8.36 18.54
CA LEU A 39 -3.04 7.32 17.87
C LEU A 39 -3.83 6.60 16.77
N PHE A 40 -5.17 6.66 16.80
CA PHE A 40 -5.99 6.18 15.70
C PHE A 40 -5.59 6.83 14.36
N TYR A 41 -5.43 8.15 14.35
CA TYR A 41 -5.05 8.89 13.15
C TYR A 41 -3.60 8.63 12.73
N VAL A 42 -2.69 8.47 13.69
CA VAL A 42 -1.30 8.07 13.38
C VAL A 42 -1.28 6.70 12.70
N ARG A 43 -2.01 5.72 13.24
CA ARG A 43 -2.12 4.38 12.66
C ARG A 43 -2.80 4.39 11.28
N LEU A 44 -3.81 5.24 11.10
CA LEU A 44 -4.58 5.32 9.86
C LEU A 44 -3.69 5.66 8.64
N PHE A 45 -2.64 6.44 8.82
CA PHE A 45 -1.69 6.80 7.78
C PHE A 45 -0.34 6.07 7.92
N GLY A 46 0.08 5.79 9.15
CA GLY A 46 1.40 5.23 9.43
C GLY A 46 1.53 3.73 9.13
N HIS A 47 0.41 2.99 9.01
CA HIS A 47 0.45 1.55 8.82
C HIS A 47 1.19 1.11 7.56
N VAL A 48 1.21 1.95 6.51
CA VAL A 48 1.94 1.68 5.27
C VAL A 48 3.46 1.71 5.42
N LEU A 49 3.98 2.28 6.52
CA LEU A 49 5.40 2.28 6.86
C LEU A 49 5.80 1.09 7.72
N GLY A 50 4.84 0.45 8.42
CA GLY A 50 5.08 -0.68 9.31
C GLY A 50 5.33 -1.98 8.56
N HIS A 51 6.23 -2.83 9.07
CA HIS A 51 6.49 -4.16 8.51
C HIS A 51 6.72 -5.17 9.64
N ALA A 52 6.12 -6.36 9.49
CA ALA A 52 6.14 -7.41 10.53
C ALA A 52 7.44 -8.20 10.57
N SER A 53 8.13 -8.34 9.42
CA SER A 53 9.36 -9.12 9.29
C SER A 53 10.30 -8.49 8.27
N TRP A 54 11.55 -8.95 8.29
CA TRP A 54 12.55 -8.53 7.30
C TRP A 54 12.14 -8.90 5.87
N ASP A 55 11.62 -10.11 5.67
CA ASP A 55 11.16 -10.55 4.34
C ASP A 55 9.97 -9.71 3.85
N HIS A 56 9.03 -9.38 4.74
CA HIS A 56 7.92 -8.49 4.42
C HIS A 56 8.40 -7.09 4.02
N PHE A 57 9.38 -6.54 4.75
CA PHE A 57 9.99 -5.26 4.42
C PHE A 57 10.72 -5.31 3.07
N LEU A 58 11.61 -6.29 2.86
CA LEU A 58 12.40 -6.40 1.64
C LEU A 58 11.52 -6.55 0.40
N ASN A 59 10.53 -7.45 0.44
CA ASN A 59 9.65 -7.68 -0.70
C ASN A 59 8.90 -6.41 -1.12
N ASN A 60 8.39 -5.65 -0.17
CA ASN A 60 7.73 -4.38 -0.46
C ASN A 60 8.71 -3.32 -0.98
N MET A 61 9.85 -3.17 -0.33
CA MET A 61 10.82 -2.12 -0.67
C MET A 61 11.53 -2.37 -2.00
N LEU A 62 11.80 -3.62 -2.35
CA LEU A 62 12.36 -3.95 -3.68
C LEU A 62 11.40 -3.51 -4.80
N LEU A 63 10.13 -3.86 -4.70
CA LEU A 63 9.15 -3.45 -5.70
C LEU A 63 8.93 -1.93 -5.70
N LEU A 64 8.85 -1.31 -4.52
CA LEU A 64 8.75 0.14 -4.40
C LEU A 64 9.91 0.87 -5.08
N LEU A 65 11.16 0.41 -4.89
CA LEU A 65 12.35 1.04 -5.47
C LEU A 65 12.50 0.77 -6.97
N VAL A 66 11.95 -0.31 -7.49
CA VAL A 66 11.96 -0.62 -8.93
C VAL A 66 10.88 0.20 -9.66
N ILE A 67 9.67 0.27 -9.12
CA ILE A 67 8.51 0.86 -9.82
C ILE A 67 8.35 2.35 -9.46
N GLY A 68 8.64 2.71 -8.21
CA GLY A 68 8.36 4.04 -7.68
C GLY A 68 9.13 5.18 -8.37
N PRO A 69 10.46 5.10 -8.56
CA PRO A 69 11.21 6.19 -9.18
C PRO A 69 10.74 6.55 -10.59
N PRO A 70 10.50 5.61 -11.53
CA PRO A 70 9.90 5.94 -12.83
C PRO A 70 8.53 6.62 -12.72
N MET A 71 7.70 6.22 -11.74
CA MET A 71 6.40 6.84 -11.51
C MET A 71 6.55 8.25 -10.91
N GLU A 72 7.52 8.44 -10.02
CA GLU A 72 7.84 9.76 -9.47
C GLU A 72 8.36 10.72 -10.55
N GLU A 73 9.19 10.23 -11.48
CA GLU A 73 9.66 11.01 -12.63
C GLU A 73 8.51 11.41 -13.56
N LYS A 74 7.58 10.48 -13.82
CA LYS A 74 6.46 10.71 -14.74
C LYS A 74 5.39 11.65 -14.17
N TYR A 75 4.96 11.41 -12.94
CA TYR A 75 3.80 12.10 -12.35
C TYR A 75 4.20 13.26 -11.42
N GLY A 76 5.45 13.28 -10.98
CA GLY A 76 5.95 14.23 -9.98
C GLY A 76 5.78 13.73 -8.54
N SER A 77 6.59 14.29 -7.63
CA SER A 77 6.61 13.87 -6.22
C SER A 77 5.32 14.19 -5.47
N ILE A 78 4.69 15.35 -5.75
CA ILE A 78 3.49 15.79 -5.02
C ILE A 78 2.27 14.94 -5.40
N PRO A 79 1.89 14.80 -6.69
CA PRO A 79 0.78 13.94 -7.06
C PRO A 79 0.96 12.49 -6.58
N LEU A 80 2.18 11.95 -6.68
CA LEU A 80 2.43 10.58 -6.23
C LEU A 80 2.29 10.45 -4.70
N LEU A 81 2.70 11.46 -3.92
CA LEU A 81 2.47 11.51 -2.48
C LEU A 81 0.97 11.55 -2.15
N GLU A 82 0.19 12.34 -2.89
CA GLU A 82 -1.27 12.39 -2.74
C GLU A 82 -1.90 11.02 -2.98
N GLY A 83 -1.47 10.30 -4.02
CA GLY A 83 -1.91 8.93 -4.29
C GLY A 83 -1.56 7.96 -3.16
N ILE A 84 -0.35 8.05 -2.60
CA ILE A 84 0.08 7.23 -1.45
C ILE A 84 -0.76 7.53 -0.21
N VAL A 85 -0.93 8.81 0.14
CA VAL A 85 -1.72 9.23 1.31
C VAL A 85 -3.19 8.83 1.15
N PHE A 86 -3.76 9.02 -0.03
CA PHE A 86 -5.13 8.60 -0.33
C PHE A 86 -5.29 7.07 -0.20
N THR A 87 -4.37 6.29 -0.76
CA THR A 87 -4.41 4.83 -0.67
C THR A 87 -4.25 4.36 0.78
N ALA A 88 -3.36 4.96 1.57
CA ALA A 88 -3.22 4.68 2.99
C ALA A 88 -4.53 4.98 3.75
N LEU A 89 -5.14 6.12 3.50
CA LEU A 89 -6.41 6.50 4.12
C LEU A 89 -7.52 5.49 3.80
N VAL A 90 -7.70 5.19 2.51
CA VAL A 90 -8.77 4.28 2.05
C VAL A 90 -8.57 2.88 2.63
N SER A 91 -7.37 2.32 2.54
CA SER A 91 -7.09 0.98 3.08
C SER A 91 -7.23 0.94 4.61
N GLY A 92 -6.75 1.96 5.32
CA GLY A 92 -6.89 2.05 6.78
C GLY A 92 -8.35 2.18 7.24
N VAL A 93 -9.18 2.98 6.55
CA VAL A 93 -10.62 3.11 6.84
C VAL A 93 -11.35 1.79 6.56
N LEU A 94 -11.10 1.17 5.41
CA LEU A 94 -11.71 -0.11 5.05
C LEU A 94 -11.30 -1.22 6.02
N GLN A 95 -10.03 -1.25 6.46
CA GLN A 95 -9.56 -2.16 7.50
C GLN A 95 -10.40 -2.05 8.77
N CYS A 96 -10.56 -0.82 9.28
CA CYS A 96 -11.32 -0.58 10.51
C CYS A 96 -12.82 -0.91 10.37
N ALA A 97 -13.38 -0.69 9.18
CA ALA A 97 -14.80 -0.90 8.90
C ALA A 97 -15.16 -2.37 8.69
N LEU A 98 -14.41 -3.05 7.82
CA LEU A 98 -14.74 -4.38 7.31
C LEU A 98 -14.08 -5.52 8.11
N PHE A 99 -12.90 -5.27 8.70
CA PHE A 99 -12.11 -6.29 9.38
C PHE A 99 -11.79 -5.90 10.84
N PRO A 100 -12.82 -5.71 11.70
CA PRO A 100 -12.65 -5.13 13.04
C PRO A 100 -11.86 -6.00 14.04
N ARG A 101 -11.60 -7.26 13.69
CA ARG A 101 -10.89 -8.24 14.55
C ARG A 101 -9.46 -8.51 14.11
N THR A 102 -9.00 -7.85 13.07
CA THR A 102 -7.66 -8.02 12.51
C THR A 102 -6.94 -6.69 12.49
N ALA A 103 -5.65 -6.74 12.19
CA ALA A 103 -4.79 -5.58 12.06
C ALA A 103 -4.08 -5.62 10.70
N LEU A 104 -3.78 -4.45 10.14
CA LEU A 104 -3.12 -4.31 8.86
C LEU A 104 -1.86 -3.44 9.02
N LEU A 105 -0.77 -3.88 8.42
CA LEU A 105 0.47 -3.11 8.24
C LEU A 105 1.19 -3.55 6.97
N GLY A 106 1.97 -2.66 6.39
CA GLY A 106 2.78 -2.91 5.21
C GLY A 106 2.54 -1.95 4.06
N ALA A 107 3.57 -1.77 3.26
CA ALA A 107 3.52 -0.94 2.05
C ALA A 107 2.86 -1.64 0.85
N SER A 108 2.41 -2.88 0.99
CA SER A 108 1.94 -3.70 -0.14
C SER A 108 0.77 -3.07 -0.90
N GLY A 109 -0.19 -2.45 -0.21
CA GLY A 109 -1.27 -1.68 -0.87
C GLY A 109 -0.73 -0.55 -1.75
N ILE A 110 0.33 0.14 -1.29
CA ILE A 110 1.03 1.18 -2.08
C ILE A 110 1.77 0.57 -3.27
N VAL A 111 2.41 -0.58 -3.08
CA VAL A 111 3.09 -1.31 -4.16
C VAL A 111 2.09 -1.72 -5.25
N PHE A 112 0.92 -2.25 -4.88
CA PHE A 112 -0.15 -2.59 -5.83
C PHE A 112 -0.71 -1.35 -6.54
N MET A 113 -0.86 -0.22 -5.83
CA MET A 113 -1.20 1.06 -6.44
C MET A 113 -0.16 1.45 -7.51
N LEU A 114 1.13 1.37 -7.21
CA LEU A 114 2.21 1.70 -8.15
C LEU A 114 2.26 0.74 -9.34
N ILE A 115 2.03 -0.56 -9.14
CA ILE A 115 1.96 -1.56 -10.23
C ILE A 115 0.86 -1.20 -11.22
N MET A 116 -0.34 -0.91 -10.73
CA MET A 116 -1.46 -0.54 -11.59
C MET A 116 -1.23 0.82 -12.26
N LEU A 117 -0.68 1.79 -11.55
CA LEU A 117 -0.31 3.08 -12.11
C LEU A 117 0.74 2.94 -13.22
N ALA A 118 1.78 2.12 -13.00
CA ALA A 118 2.82 1.85 -13.99
C ALA A 118 2.24 1.17 -15.25
N SER A 119 1.28 0.27 -15.09
CA SER A 119 0.65 -0.41 -16.22
C SER A 119 -0.20 0.53 -17.09
N LEU A 120 -0.65 1.66 -16.53
CA LEU A 120 -1.34 2.74 -17.25
C LEU A 120 -0.38 3.77 -17.85
N SER A 121 0.90 3.72 -17.53
CA SER A 121 1.86 4.78 -17.87
C SER A 121 2.08 4.99 -19.38
N GLY A 122 1.69 4.03 -20.23
CA GLY A 122 1.74 4.13 -21.68
C GLY A 122 0.38 4.51 -22.34
N PHE A 123 -0.59 5.01 -21.56
CA PHE A 123 -1.93 5.29 -22.04
C PHE A 123 -1.96 6.43 -23.07
N SER A 124 -2.45 6.13 -24.28
CA SER A 124 -2.61 7.07 -25.38
C SER A 124 -4.01 6.94 -26.02
N GLY A 125 -5.06 6.89 -25.17
CA GLY A 125 -6.46 6.91 -25.62
C GLY A 125 -7.18 5.56 -25.67
N GLY A 126 -6.60 4.48 -25.13
CA GLY A 126 -7.27 3.18 -24.97
C GLY A 126 -6.74 2.43 -23.75
N ILE A 127 -7.42 1.38 -23.26
CA ILE A 127 -6.92 0.57 -22.14
C ILE A 127 -5.67 -0.20 -22.59
N PRO A 128 -4.48 0.02 -21.99
CA PRO A 128 -3.27 -0.69 -22.38
C PRO A 128 -3.39 -2.19 -22.15
N VAL A 129 -2.90 -3.01 -23.09
CA VAL A 129 -2.86 -4.47 -22.92
C VAL A 129 -2.05 -4.86 -21.70
N THR A 130 -0.99 -4.11 -21.39
CA THR A 130 -0.18 -4.32 -20.18
C THR A 130 -0.99 -4.16 -18.89
N MET A 131 -1.90 -3.19 -18.83
CA MET A 131 -2.81 -3.02 -17.69
C MET A 131 -3.73 -4.24 -17.54
N LEU A 132 -4.31 -4.74 -18.64
CA LEU A 132 -5.17 -5.93 -18.59
C LEU A 132 -4.40 -7.17 -18.12
N LEU A 133 -3.17 -7.35 -18.59
CA LEU A 133 -2.32 -8.47 -18.17
C LEU A 133 -1.92 -8.36 -16.71
N VAL A 134 -1.51 -7.17 -16.26
CA VAL A 134 -1.14 -6.92 -14.87
C VAL A 134 -2.36 -7.10 -13.96
N ALA A 135 -3.51 -6.57 -14.32
CA ALA A 135 -4.74 -6.76 -13.57
C ALA A 135 -5.12 -8.25 -13.49
N ALA A 136 -5.05 -8.98 -14.62
CA ALA A 136 -5.37 -10.41 -14.65
C ALA A 136 -4.41 -11.24 -13.78
N LEU A 137 -3.11 -10.95 -13.84
CA LEU A 137 -2.10 -11.73 -13.11
C LEU A 137 -2.06 -11.38 -11.62
N TYR A 138 -1.96 -10.07 -11.28
CA TYR A 138 -1.79 -9.64 -9.90
C TYR A 138 -3.10 -9.57 -9.12
N LEU A 139 -4.13 -8.92 -9.65
CA LEU A 139 -5.42 -8.86 -8.97
C LEU A 139 -6.14 -10.20 -9.02
N GLY A 140 -5.99 -10.95 -10.13
CA GLY A 140 -6.52 -12.31 -10.25
C GLY A 140 -5.93 -13.26 -9.20
N GLN A 141 -4.63 -13.18 -8.93
CA GLN A 141 -3.99 -13.93 -7.84
C GLN A 141 -4.57 -13.55 -6.48
N GLN A 142 -4.80 -12.25 -6.20
CA GLN A 142 -5.38 -11.81 -4.92
C GLN A 142 -6.82 -12.33 -4.75
N VAL A 143 -7.61 -12.32 -5.82
CA VAL A 143 -8.97 -12.90 -5.79
C VAL A 143 -8.94 -14.40 -5.55
N TYR A 144 -8.02 -15.11 -6.22
CA TYR A 144 -7.83 -16.54 -6.00
C TYR A 144 -7.46 -16.84 -4.53
N ASP A 145 -6.52 -16.07 -3.97
CA ASP A 145 -6.07 -16.26 -2.59
C ASP A 145 -7.19 -15.95 -1.57
N ILE A 146 -8.02 -14.94 -1.81
CA ILE A 146 -9.21 -14.66 -0.99
C ILE A 146 -10.18 -15.84 -0.99
N LEU A 147 -10.39 -16.46 -2.14
CA LEU A 147 -11.36 -17.54 -2.28
C LEU A 147 -10.85 -18.89 -1.75
N PHE A 148 -9.54 -19.16 -1.82
CA PHE A 148 -8.99 -20.50 -1.63
C PHE A 148 -7.88 -20.62 -0.57
N VAL A 149 -7.19 -19.54 -0.18
CA VAL A 149 -5.98 -19.59 0.67
C VAL A 149 -6.17 -18.99 2.09
N HIS A 150 -7.29 -18.36 2.39
CA HIS A 150 -7.67 -17.83 3.73
C HIS A 150 -6.85 -16.65 4.29
N ASP A 151 -6.03 -15.94 3.52
CA ASP A 151 -5.48 -14.64 3.92
C ASP A 151 -6.28 -13.48 3.30
N ASN A 152 -7.52 -13.34 3.77
CA ASN A 152 -8.50 -12.47 3.12
C ASN A 152 -8.22 -10.97 3.29
N VAL A 153 -7.52 -10.57 4.37
CA VAL A 153 -7.33 -9.14 4.69
C VAL A 153 -6.27 -8.50 3.83
N ALA A 154 -5.08 -9.10 3.77
CA ALA A 154 -3.97 -8.58 2.98
C ALA A 154 -4.34 -8.55 1.49
N ASN A 155 -4.89 -9.66 0.97
CA ASN A 155 -5.29 -9.77 -0.43
C ASN A 155 -6.37 -8.78 -0.81
N PHE A 156 -7.37 -8.54 0.04
CA PHE A 156 -8.38 -7.51 -0.18
C PHE A 156 -7.75 -6.11 -0.26
N MET A 157 -6.81 -5.78 0.62
CA MET A 157 -6.13 -4.48 0.62
C MET A 157 -5.18 -4.29 -0.57
N HIS A 158 -4.65 -5.36 -1.14
CA HIS A 158 -3.93 -5.31 -2.42
C HIS A 158 -4.86 -4.91 -3.57
N ILE A 159 -6.07 -5.48 -3.62
CA ILE A 159 -7.09 -5.09 -4.61
C ILE A 159 -7.47 -3.61 -4.44
N VAL A 160 -7.68 -3.16 -3.21
CA VAL A 160 -7.96 -1.75 -2.89
C VAL A 160 -6.84 -0.85 -3.40
N GLY A 161 -5.58 -1.20 -3.12
CA GLY A 161 -4.42 -0.48 -3.65
C GLY A 161 -4.42 -0.39 -5.18
N GLY A 162 -4.68 -1.52 -5.86
CA GLY A 162 -4.78 -1.57 -7.31
C GLY A 162 -5.88 -0.67 -7.87
N ILE A 163 -7.07 -0.65 -7.25
CA ILE A 163 -8.18 0.24 -7.63
C ILE A 163 -7.78 1.71 -7.46
N CYS A 164 -7.13 2.07 -6.33
CA CYS A 164 -6.63 3.42 -6.10
C CYS A 164 -5.62 3.83 -7.18
N GLY A 165 -4.67 2.95 -7.55
CA GLY A 165 -3.70 3.20 -8.60
C GLY A 165 -4.32 3.38 -9.98
N THR A 166 -5.33 2.59 -10.30
CA THR A 166 -6.10 2.73 -11.53
C THR A 166 -6.83 4.08 -11.58
N GLY A 167 -7.55 4.42 -10.51
CA GLY A 167 -8.26 5.70 -10.42
C GLY A 167 -7.31 6.90 -10.50
N PHE A 168 -6.19 6.85 -9.79
CA PHE A 168 -5.17 7.88 -9.85
C PHE A 168 -4.59 8.04 -11.27
N GLY A 169 -4.27 6.93 -11.94
CA GLY A 169 -3.77 6.95 -13.31
C GLY A 169 -4.74 7.60 -14.30
N TYR A 170 -6.05 7.42 -14.11
CA TYR A 170 -7.07 8.10 -14.93
C TYR A 170 -7.17 9.61 -14.67
N VAL A 171 -6.96 10.05 -13.43
CA VAL A 171 -7.04 11.47 -13.06
C VAL A 171 -5.83 12.25 -13.56
N TYR A 172 -4.65 11.61 -13.61
CA TYR A 172 -3.38 12.25 -13.95
C TYR A 172 -2.79 11.80 -15.31
N ALA A 173 -3.55 11.02 -16.11
CA ALA A 173 -3.14 10.55 -17.43
C ALA A 173 -3.10 11.65 -18.51
#